data_ccb8858b33872abd45d2f484775d3b0e
#
_entry.id   ccb8858b33872abd45d2f484775d3b0e
#
_cell.length_a   1.000
_cell.length_b   1.000
_cell.length_c   1.000
_cell.angle_alpha   90.00
_cell.angle_beta   90.00
_cell.angle_gamma   90.00
#
_symmetry.space_group_name_H-M   'P 1'
#
loop_
_entity.id
_entity.type
_entity.pdbx_description
1 polymer ?
#
loop_
_entity_poly.entity_id
_entity_poly.type
_entity_poly.pdbx_seq_one_letter_code
_entity_poly.pdbx_strand_id
1 'polypeptide(L)'
;MFRSLLSGLCLLGVASVAHGQQATSPEQLLSDFSRCDAQFFQSLNTAQLPAGTLNLAQYGAVKAPRVMNPLQEGGRYQAFEQPLVVKGVRLVGYYNEAMSMKSAGNMLFWGFVAEGQPKDVAASLKPLLADNARLKDERGAFSRVDIRRVGDPIQKWRTEGLAGGGVATPFGFVERVLSIDKGVDQEPIAGRTTIFCSLQGTVTAPLLQVYRPDLNAHLLD
;
A
#
# COMPACT_ATOMS: atom_id res chain seq x y z
N MET A 1 -13.63 -58.08 -53.41
CA MET A 1 -12.92 -56.76 -53.33
C MET A 1 -13.45 -55.98 -52.13
N PHE A 2 -12.78 -56.09 -50.98
CA PHE A 2 -13.15 -55.33 -49.76
C PHE A 2 -12.06 -54.30 -49.52
N ARG A 3 -12.43 -53.04 -49.54
CA ARG A 3 -11.55 -51.89 -49.13
C ARG A 3 -11.87 -51.54 -47.71
N SER A 4 -10.90 -51.80 -46.81
CA SER A 4 -10.91 -51.32 -45.43
C SER A 4 -10.46 -49.86 -45.37
N LEU A 5 -11.32 -49.02 -44.86
CA LEU A 5 -10.99 -47.61 -44.46
C LEU A 5 -10.53 -47.59 -43.04
N LEU A 6 -9.25 -47.28 -42.79
CA LEU A 6 -8.70 -46.97 -41.48
C LEU A 6 -8.98 -45.48 -41.20
N SER A 7 -9.86 -45.21 -40.23
CA SER A 7 -10.05 -43.85 -39.66
C SER A 7 -9.02 -43.61 -38.57
N GLY A 8 -8.05 -42.74 -38.84
CA GLY A 8 -7.09 -42.28 -37.84
C GLY A 8 -7.72 -41.22 -36.93
N LEU A 9 -7.81 -41.54 -35.65
CA LEU A 9 -8.28 -40.63 -34.61
C LEU A 9 -7.09 -39.79 -34.10
N CYS A 10 -6.96 -38.52 -34.52
CA CYS A 10 -5.99 -37.57 -33.97
C CYS A 10 -6.47 -37.07 -32.61
N LEU A 11 -5.87 -37.55 -31.53
CA LEU A 11 -6.03 -37.00 -30.19
C LEU A 11 -5.21 -35.73 -30.10
N LEU A 12 -5.87 -34.57 -30.17
CA LEU A 12 -5.30 -33.27 -29.85
C LEU A 12 -5.18 -33.16 -28.31
N GLY A 13 -3.99 -33.40 -27.81
CA GLY A 13 -3.67 -33.14 -26.39
C GLY A 13 -3.67 -31.64 -26.11
N VAL A 14 -4.66 -31.15 -25.36
CA VAL A 14 -4.68 -29.79 -24.85
C VAL A 14 -3.71 -29.71 -23.68
N ALA A 15 -2.50 -29.17 -23.91
CA ALA A 15 -1.57 -28.85 -22.84
C ALA A 15 -2.12 -27.67 -22.05
N SER A 16 -2.69 -27.93 -20.88
CA SER A 16 -3.07 -26.90 -19.90
C SER A 16 -1.78 -26.26 -19.37
N VAL A 17 -1.47 -25.06 -19.84
CA VAL A 17 -0.40 -24.23 -19.27
C VAL A 17 -0.91 -23.73 -17.92
N ALA A 18 -0.51 -24.41 -16.84
CA ALA A 18 -0.71 -23.90 -15.49
C ALA A 18 0.08 -22.59 -15.36
N HIS A 19 -0.61 -21.46 -15.40
CA HIS A 19 -0.02 -20.17 -15.03
C HIS A 19 0.23 -20.21 -13.51
N GLY A 20 1.43 -20.65 -13.12
CA GLY A 20 1.89 -20.50 -11.74
C GLY A 20 1.89 -19.02 -11.40
N GLN A 21 1.11 -18.60 -10.41
CA GLN A 21 1.18 -17.23 -9.88
C GLN A 21 2.63 -16.98 -9.43
N GLN A 22 3.29 -16.03 -10.08
CA GLN A 22 4.65 -15.66 -9.74
C GLN A 22 4.65 -15.06 -8.33
N ALA A 23 5.54 -15.54 -7.48
CA ALA A 23 5.69 -15.06 -6.12
C ALA A 23 6.11 -13.58 -6.12
N THR A 24 5.44 -12.76 -5.32
CA THR A 24 5.76 -11.34 -5.18
C THR A 24 7.02 -11.18 -4.32
N SER A 25 8.06 -10.55 -4.86
CA SER A 25 9.28 -10.23 -4.12
C SER A 25 9.09 -9.03 -3.18
N PRO A 26 9.98 -8.82 -2.20
CA PRO A 26 9.96 -7.63 -1.34
C PRO A 26 10.04 -6.30 -2.13
N GLU A 27 10.84 -6.25 -3.19
CA GLU A 27 10.94 -5.08 -4.07
C GLU A 27 9.63 -4.80 -4.81
N GLN A 28 9.03 -5.86 -5.38
CA GLN A 28 7.75 -5.73 -6.05
C GLN A 28 6.65 -5.31 -5.06
N LEU A 29 6.65 -5.89 -3.86
CA LEU A 29 5.70 -5.52 -2.80
C LEU A 29 5.80 -4.04 -2.44
N LEU A 30 7.02 -3.49 -2.32
CA LEU A 30 7.23 -2.08 -2.03
C LEU A 30 6.82 -1.18 -3.21
N SER A 31 7.08 -1.63 -4.43
CA SER A 31 6.61 -0.94 -5.65
C SER A 31 5.08 -0.83 -5.67
N ASP A 32 4.38 -1.94 -5.40
CA ASP A 32 2.93 -2.00 -5.34
C ASP A 32 2.38 -1.15 -4.18
N PHE A 33 3.04 -1.21 -3.02
CA PHE A 33 2.72 -0.35 -1.87
C PHE A 33 2.79 1.14 -2.23
N SER A 34 3.82 1.54 -2.96
CA SER A 34 4.04 2.94 -3.31
C SER A 34 2.96 3.56 -4.20
N ARG A 35 2.07 2.76 -4.78
CA ARG A 35 0.90 3.21 -5.52
C ARG A 35 -0.19 3.78 -4.60
N CYS A 36 -0.14 3.45 -3.31
CA CYS A 36 -1.15 3.81 -2.31
C CYS A 36 -2.55 3.38 -2.71
N ASP A 37 -2.69 2.16 -3.22
CA ASP A 37 -3.96 1.56 -3.64
C ASP A 37 -4.06 0.08 -3.22
N ALA A 38 -5.10 -0.61 -3.67
CA ALA A 38 -5.36 -2.01 -3.32
C ALA A 38 -4.29 -2.99 -3.83
N GLN A 39 -3.44 -2.59 -4.78
CA GLN A 39 -2.42 -3.47 -5.36
C GLN A 39 -1.49 -4.04 -4.29
N PHE A 40 -1.10 -3.23 -3.31
CA PHE A 40 -0.31 -3.70 -2.17
C PHE A 40 -0.96 -4.90 -1.46
N PHE A 41 -2.24 -4.78 -1.11
CA PHE A 41 -2.97 -5.83 -0.40
C PHE A 41 -3.19 -7.07 -1.25
N GLN A 42 -3.38 -6.89 -2.56
CA GLN A 42 -3.47 -8.01 -3.52
C GLN A 42 -2.14 -8.75 -3.63
N SER A 43 -1.03 -8.02 -3.71
CA SER A 43 0.33 -8.56 -3.80
C SER A 43 0.72 -9.34 -2.54
N LEU A 44 0.19 -8.99 -1.38
CA LEU A 44 0.40 -9.74 -0.14
C LEU A 44 -0.16 -11.17 -0.19
N ASN A 45 -1.13 -11.46 -1.05
CA ASN A 45 -1.67 -12.81 -1.21
C ASN A 45 -0.62 -13.81 -1.72
N THR A 46 0.31 -13.34 -2.55
CA THR A 46 1.37 -14.15 -3.18
C THR A 46 2.78 -13.78 -2.71
N ALA A 47 2.89 -12.85 -1.75
CA ALA A 47 4.18 -12.40 -1.25
C ALA A 47 4.94 -13.54 -0.56
N GLN A 48 6.21 -13.71 -0.94
CA GLN A 48 7.17 -14.58 -0.26
C GLN A 48 8.07 -13.69 0.61
N LEU A 49 7.71 -13.59 1.87
CA LEU A 49 8.42 -12.77 2.83
C LEU A 49 9.23 -13.66 3.78
N PRO A 50 10.43 -13.20 4.21
CA PRO A 50 11.19 -13.89 5.25
C PRO A 50 10.36 -14.04 6.52
N ALA A 51 10.54 -15.15 7.24
CA ALA A 51 9.92 -15.37 8.53
C ALA A 51 10.28 -14.25 9.51
N GLY A 52 9.35 -13.88 10.39
CA GLY A 52 9.57 -12.84 11.38
C GLY A 52 9.44 -11.41 10.86
N THR A 53 9.05 -11.22 9.59
CA THR A 53 8.75 -9.89 9.03
C THR A 53 7.28 -9.53 9.23
N LEU A 54 6.50 -9.40 8.18
CA LEU A 54 5.06 -9.09 8.27
C LEU A 54 4.22 -10.25 8.80
N ASN A 55 3.53 -10.05 9.90
CA ASN A 55 2.48 -10.96 10.35
C ASN A 55 1.18 -10.60 9.64
N LEU A 56 0.72 -11.46 8.75
CA LEU A 56 -0.43 -11.22 7.88
C LEU A 56 -1.71 -11.88 8.42
N ALA A 57 -2.84 -11.23 8.20
CA ALA A 57 -4.16 -11.80 8.39
C ALA A 57 -4.98 -11.70 7.11
N GLN A 58 -5.98 -12.58 6.97
CA GLN A 58 -6.91 -12.55 5.83
C GLN A 58 -8.05 -11.57 6.12
N TYR A 59 -8.34 -10.70 5.15
CA TYR A 59 -9.45 -9.76 5.18
C TYR A 59 -10.22 -9.88 3.84
N GLY A 60 -11.30 -10.63 3.86
CA GLY A 60 -12.03 -10.94 2.63
C GLY A 60 -11.13 -11.59 1.58
N ALA A 61 -10.98 -10.95 0.42
CA ALA A 61 -10.17 -11.44 -0.70
C ALA A 61 -8.68 -11.07 -0.62
N VAL A 62 -8.26 -10.28 0.38
CA VAL A 62 -6.88 -9.79 0.49
C VAL A 62 -6.24 -10.16 1.82
N LYS A 63 -4.90 -10.19 1.84
CA LYS A 63 -4.11 -10.21 3.07
C LYS A 63 -3.66 -8.79 3.42
N ALA A 64 -3.55 -8.52 4.72
CA ALA A 64 -2.96 -7.29 5.22
C ALA A 64 -2.14 -7.56 6.49
N PRO A 65 -1.17 -6.68 6.83
CA PRO A 65 -0.45 -6.78 8.10
C PRO A 65 -1.43 -6.66 9.27
N ARG A 66 -1.31 -7.57 10.22
CA ARG A 66 -2.15 -7.59 11.41
C ARG A 66 -1.73 -6.47 12.35
N VAL A 67 -2.56 -5.45 12.47
CA VAL A 67 -2.47 -4.42 13.52
C VAL A 67 -3.69 -4.57 14.41
N MET A 68 -3.49 -4.73 15.72
CA MET A 68 -4.55 -5.16 16.65
C MET A 68 -5.74 -4.20 16.67
N ASN A 69 -5.49 -2.91 16.75
CA ASN A 69 -6.54 -1.89 16.71
C ASN A 69 -5.97 -0.59 16.11
N PRO A 70 -6.29 -0.25 14.86
CA PRO A 70 -5.76 0.96 14.23
C PRO A 70 -6.25 2.26 14.89
N LEU A 71 -7.28 2.21 15.74
CA LEU A 71 -7.84 3.36 16.45
C LEU A 71 -7.32 3.50 17.89
N GLN A 72 -6.53 2.53 18.37
CA GLN A 72 -6.05 2.51 19.74
C GLN A 72 -4.53 2.75 19.79
N GLU A 73 -4.09 3.59 20.72
CA GLU A 73 -2.68 3.82 20.99
C GLU A 73 -1.95 2.49 21.30
N GLY A 74 -0.78 2.29 20.69
CA GLY A 74 -0.01 1.05 20.80
C GLY A 74 -0.53 -0.12 19.96
N GLY A 75 -1.81 -0.13 19.55
CA GLY A 75 -2.41 -1.18 18.71
C GLY A 75 -2.22 -0.98 17.21
N ARG A 76 -1.66 0.14 16.79
CA ARG A 76 -1.50 0.55 15.38
C ARG A 76 -0.16 0.13 14.76
N TYR A 77 0.76 -0.38 15.53
CA TYR A 77 2.09 -0.73 15.09
C TYR A 77 2.35 -2.22 15.26
N GLN A 78 2.97 -2.82 14.24
CA GLN A 78 3.48 -4.18 14.27
C GLN A 78 5.00 -4.10 14.11
N ALA A 79 5.76 -4.40 15.17
CA ALA A 79 7.19 -4.58 15.09
C ALA A 79 7.52 -5.87 14.33
N PHE A 80 8.57 -5.84 13.52
CA PHE A 80 9.11 -7.05 12.88
C PHE A 80 10.14 -7.70 13.82
N GLU A 81 10.09 -9.02 13.95
CA GLU A 81 11.12 -9.80 14.66
C GLU A 81 12.44 -9.77 13.89
N GLN A 82 12.34 -9.78 12.54
CA GLN A 82 13.47 -9.65 11.63
C GLN A 82 13.18 -8.52 10.64
N PRO A 83 14.12 -7.60 10.40
CA PRO A 83 13.93 -6.54 9.41
C PRO A 83 13.70 -7.11 8.01
N LEU A 84 12.72 -6.55 7.30
CA LEU A 84 12.58 -6.78 5.87
C LEU A 84 13.52 -5.84 5.13
N VAL A 85 14.51 -6.39 4.44
CA VAL A 85 15.52 -5.59 3.72
C VAL A 85 15.12 -5.40 2.27
N VAL A 86 15.00 -4.14 1.82
CA VAL A 86 14.68 -3.77 0.44
C VAL A 86 15.67 -2.72 -0.03
N LYS A 87 16.46 -3.00 -1.06
CA LYS A 87 17.51 -2.09 -1.56
C LYS A 87 18.44 -1.54 -0.47
N GLY A 88 18.78 -2.38 0.50
CA GLY A 88 19.63 -1.99 1.64
C GLY A 88 18.90 -1.23 2.75
N VAL A 89 17.67 -0.81 2.56
CA VAL A 89 16.83 -0.21 3.60
C VAL A 89 16.25 -1.30 4.48
N ARG A 90 16.39 -1.15 5.79
CA ARG A 90 15.86 -2.07 6.81
C ARG A 90 14.50 -1.58 7.28
N LEU A 91 13.44 -2.26 6.86
CA LEU A 91 12.08 -2.04 7.33
C LEU A 91 11.89 -2.84 8.62
N VAL A 92 11.53 -2.17 9.72
CA VAL A 92 11.51 -2.74 11.07
C VAL A 92 10.12 -2.85 11.67
N GLY A 93 9.12 -2.38 10.95
CA GLY A 93 7.74 -2.48 11.39
C GLY A 93 6.75 -1.95 10.36
N TYR A 94 5.49 -2.16 10.65
CA TYR A 94 4.36 -1.66 9.87
C TYR A 94 3.41 -0.87 10.77
N TYR A 95 2.91 0.22 10.25
CA TYR A 95 2.01 1.12 10.94
C TYR A 95 0.69 1.25 10.16
N ASN A 96 -0.42 1.24 10.86
CA ASN A 96 -1.75 1.42 10.30
C ASN A 96 -2.62 2.20 11.28
N GLU A 97 -3.17 3.32 10.85
CA GLU A 97 -4.02 4.19 11.66
C GLU A 97 -5.19 4.73 10.85
N ALA A 98 -6.37 4.74 11.46
CA ALA A 98 -7.55 5.37 10.91
C ALA A 98 -8.15 6.28 11.99
N MET A 99 -8.41 7.52 11.63
CA MET A 99 -9.05 8.49 12.51
C MET A 99 -10.10 9.33 11.77
N SER A 100 -11.16 9.69 12.48
CA SER A 100 -12.15 10.64 12.01
C SER A 100 -11.88 12.01 12.62
N MET A 101 -11.72 13.01 11.78
CA MET A 101 -11.42 14.41 12.15
C MET A 101 -12.68 15.29 12.04
N LYS A 102 -13.86 14.73 12.26
CA LYS A 102 -15.14 15.45 12.19
C LYS A 102 -15.25 16.29 10.89
N SER A 103 -15.17 17.62 10.99
CA SER A 103 -15.30 18.54 9.85
C SER A 103 -14.15 18.44 8.82
N ALA A 104 -12.99 17.92 9.20
CA ALA A 104 -11.84 17.72 8.30
C ALA A 104 -11.91 16.38 7.54
N GLY A 105 -12.93 15.53 7.83
CA GLY A 105 -13.10 14.23 7.20
C GLY A 105 -12.29 13.13 7.88
N ASN A 106 -11.97 12.09 7.13
CA ASN A 106 -11.24 10.93 7.61
C ASN A 106 -9.77 10.98 7.21
N MET A 107 -8.91 10.45 8.05
CA MET A 107 -7.49 10.27 7.79
C MET A 107 -7.11 8.83 8.02
N LEU A 108 -6.59 8.17 6.98
CA LEU A 108 -6.17 6.80 7.00
C LEU A 108 -4.70 6.77 6.59
N PHE A 109 -3.86 6.26 7.49
CA PHE A 109 -2.42 6.11 7.28
C PHE A 109 -2.03 4.65 7.35
N TRP A 110 -1.17 4.20 6.47
CA TRP A 110 -0.58 2.87 6.53
C TRP A 110 0.79 2.87 5.90
N GLY A 111 1.71 2.05 6.42
CA GLY A 111 3.03 1.99 5.85
C GLY A 111 4.08 1.35 6.73
N PHE A 112 5.32 1.51 6.31
CA PHE A 112 6.47 0.90 6.93
C PHE A 112 7.23 1.89 7.79
N VAL A 113 7.90 1.36 8.80
CA VAL A 113 8.90 2.08 9.60
C VAL A 113 10.27 1.54 9.23
N ALA A 114 11.20 2.44 8.91
CA ALA A 114 12.53 2.13 8.45
C ALA A 114 13.62 2.69 9.37
N GLU A 115 14.77 2.04 9.39
CA GLU A 115 16.00 2.61 9.93
C GLU A 115 16.64 3.57 8.91
N GLY A 116 17.37 4.56 9.40
CA GLY A 116 18.05 5.57 8.56
C GLY A 116 17.31 6.90 8.47
N GLN A 117 17.92 7.86 7.80
CA GLN A 117 17.34 9.18 7.59
C GLN A 117 16.43 9.21 6.38
N PRO A 118 15.36 10.04 6.35
CA PRO A 118 14.42 10.10 5.22
C PRO A 118 15.10 10.28 3.87
N LYS A 119 16.13 11.12 3.79
CA LYS A 119 16.87 11.38 2.56
C LYS A 119 17.53 10.11 2.00
N ASP A 120 18.17 9.33 2.86
CA ASP A 120 18.90 8.12 2.45
C ASP A 120 17.92 7.01 2.07
N VAL A 121 16.85 6.86 2.86
CA VAL A 121 15.76 5.93 2.58
C VAL A 121 15.08 6.26 1.25
N ALA A 122 14.73 7.54 1.03
CA ALA A 122 14.13 7.99 -0.23
C ALA A 122 15.06 7.75 -1.42
N ALA A 123 16.34 8.06 -1.31
CA ALA A 123 17.32 7.85 -2.39
C ALA A 123 17.44 6.36 -2.77
N SER A 124 17.51 5.47 -1.76
CA SER A 124 17.62 4.03 -1.98
C SER A 124 16.37 3.42 -2.61
N LEU A 125 15.18 3.85 -2.18
CA LEU A 125 13.91 3.28 -2.60
C LEU A 125 13.33 3.92 -3.87
N LYS A 126 13.72 5.15 -4.19
CA LYS A 126 13.20 5.90 -5.34
C LYS A 126 13.09 5.08 -6.64
N PRO A 127 14.06 4.24 -7.03
CA PRO A 127 13.94 3.46 -8.27
C PRO A 127 12.79 2.45 -8.29
N LEU A 128 12.27 2.06 -7.11
CA LEU A 128 11.15 1.13 -6.97
C LEU A 128 9.79 1.82 -6.91
N LEU A 129 9.77 3.12 -6.56
CA LEU A 129 8.52 3.81 -6.29
C LEU A 129 7.75 4.11 -7.57
N ALA A 130 6.46 3.85 -7.57
CA ALA A 130 5.57 4.23 -8.66
C ALA A 130 5.56 5.76 -8.82
N ASP A 131 5.61 6.25 -10.06
CA ASP A 131 5.65 7.69 -10.39
C ASP A 131 6.75 8.46 -9.64
N ASN A 132 7.91 7.85 -9.49
CA ASN A 132 9.03 8.38 -8.69
C ASN A 132 9.53 9.76 -9.15
N ALA A 133 9.31 10.14 -10.42
CA ALA A 133 9.64 11.46 -10.96
C ALA A 133 8.82 12.58 -10.30
N ARG A 134 7.65 12.23 -9.71
CA ARG A 134 6.75 13.18 -9.02
C ARG A 134 7.03 13.27 -7.51
N LEU A 135 7.95 12.47 -7.00
CA LEU A 135 8.34 12.54 -5.58
C LEU A 135 9.13 13.83 -5.35
N LYS A 136 8.55 14.76 -4.62
CA LYS A 136 9.13 16.08 -4.29
C LYS A 136 9.75 16.05 -2.91
N ASP A 137 10.89 16.72 -2.76
CA ASP A 137 11.51 17.03 -1.47
C ASP A 137 10.94 18.36 -0.97
N GLU A 138 10.28 18.32 0.18
CA GLU A 138 9.77 19.50 0.87
C GLU A 138 10.35 19.51 2.30
N ARG A 139 11.49 20.18 2.46
CA ARG A 139 12.18 20.35 3.76
C ARG A 139 12.60 19.03 4.41
N GLY A 140 12.99 18.04 3.63
CA GLY A 140 13.44 16.73 4.09
C GLY A 140 12.34 15.67 4.20
N ALA A 141 11.10 16.02 3.93
CA ALA A 141 10.01 15.11 3.65
C ALA A 141 9.88 14.91 2.13
N PHE A 142 9.78 13.67 1.70
CA PHE A 142 9.63 13.32 0.29
C PHE A 142 8.21 12.86 0.05
N SER A 143 7.44 13.60 -0.75
CA SER A 143 6.03 13.30 -0.95
C SER A 143 5.59 13.33 -2.42
N ARG A 144 4.56 12.55 -2.71
CA ARG A 144 3.77 12.60 -3.93
C ARG A 144 2.30 12.65 -3.56
N VAL A 145 1.59 13.66 -4.06
CA VAL A 145 0.18 13.91 -3.77
C VAL A 145 -0.65 13.75 -5.03
N ASP A 146 -1.76 13.04 -4.91
CA ASP A 146 -2.84 13.00 -5.90
C ASP A 146 -4.13 13.45 -5.22
N ILE A 147 -4.95 14.23 -5.92
CA ILE A 147 -6.23 14.74 -5.42
C ILE A 147 -7.38 14.34 -6.33
N ARG A 148 -8.54 14.09 -5.76
CA ARG A 148 -9.80 13.90 -6.47
C ARG A 148 -10.94 14.61 -5.78
N ARG A 149 -11.97 14.97 -6.56
CA ARG A 149 -13.23 15.47 -6.01
C ARG A 149 -14.17 14.29 -5.71
N VAL A 150 -14.92 14.36 -4.65
CA VAL A 150 -16.02 13.42 -4.38
C VAL A 150 -17.04 13.50 -5.52
N GLY A 151 -17.48 12.34 -6.02
CA GLY A 151 -18.34 12.24 -7.20
C GLY A 151 -17.59 12.02 -8.53
N ASP A 152 -16.29 12.31 -8.62
CA ASP A 152 -15.49 11.92 -9.78
C ASP A 152 -15.39 10.36 -9.86
N PRO A 153 -15.17 9.75 -11.06
CA PRO A 153 -14.88 8.34 -11.19
C PRO A 153 -13.77 7.91 -10.24
N ILE A 154 -13.91 6.74 -9.58
CA ILE A 154 -13.04 6.32 -8.46
C ILE A 154 -11.56 6.30 -8.86
N GLN A 155 -11.22 5.90 -10.09
CA GLN A 155 -9.84 5.83 -10.59
C GLN A 155 -9.30 7.17 -11.10
N LYS A 156 -10.13 8.22 -11.16
CA LYS A 156 -9.71 9.52 -11.70
C LYS A 156 -9.06 10.37 -10.61
N TRP A 157 -7.75 10.42 -10.64
CA TRP A 157 -6.93 11.28 -9.79
C TRP A 157 -6.27 12.38 -10.61
N ARG A 158 -6.07 13.53 -10.01
CA ARG A 158 -5.33 14.66 -10.56
C ARG A 158 -4.00 14.76 -9.84
N THR A 159 -2.99 15.18 -10.56
CA THR A 159 -1.61 15.30 -10.05
C THR A 159 -1.32 16.66 -9.39
N GLU A 160 -2.29 17.56 -9.40
CA GLU A 160 -2.20 18.89 -8.80
C GLU A 160 -2.82 18.82 -7.40
N GLY A 161 -1.99 18.67 -6.39
CA GLY A 161 -2.41 18.71 -4.99
C GLY A 161 -2.71 20.15 -4.57
N LEU A 162 -3.80 20.35 -3.80
CA LEU A 162 -4.12 21.64 -3.18
C LEU A 162 -3.38 21.83 -1.86
N ALA A 163 -2.92 20.75 -1.24
CA ALA A 163 -2.23 20.75 0.03
C ALA A 163 -0.77 20.34 -0.14
N GLY A 164 0.14 21.29 -0.02
CA GLY A 164 1.49 21.02 0.44
C GLY A 164 1.43 20.63 1.92
N GLY A 165 2.42 19.84 2.41
CA GLY A 165 2.40 19.21 3.72
C GLY A 165 1.86 20.08 4.85
N GLY A 166 0.91 19.54 5.60
CA GLY A 166 0.32 20.16 6.78
C GLY A 166 -0.94 21.02 6.55
N VAL A 167 -1.48 21.09 5.33
CA VAL A 167 -2.76 21.74 5.04
C VAL A 167 -3.87 20.70 5.01
N ALA A 168 -4.98 20.93 5.71
CA ALA A 168 -6.11 20.03 5.71
C ALA A 168 -6.74 19.93 4.30
N THR A 169 -7.06 18.70 3.89
CA THR A 169 -7.77 18.45 2.63
C THR A 169 -9.12 19.16 2.63
N PRO A 170 -9.45 19.98 1.62
CA PRO A 170 -10.71 20.69 1.58
C PRO A 170 -11.92 19.74 1.56
N PHE A 171 -13.02 20.15 2.18
CA PHE A 171 -14.27 19.40 2.14
C PHE A 171 -14.71 19.10 0.70
N GLY A 172 -15.19 17.88 0.45
CA GLY A 172 -15.59 17.43 -0.89
C GLY A 172 -14.41 16.93 -1.74
N PHE A 173 -13.20 16.89 -1.18
CA PHE A 173 -12.01 16.33 -1.84
C PHE A 173 -11.41 15.20 -1.01
N VAL A 174 -10.64 14.37 -1.71
CA VAL A 174 -9.81 13.32 -1.10
C VAL A 174 -8.40 13.43 -1.67
N GLU A 175 -7.41 13.40 -0.82
CA GLU A 175 -6.01 13.29 -1.19
C GLU A 175 -5.50 11.88 -0.94
N ARG A 176 -4.66 11.41 -1.86
CA ARG A 176 -3.88 10.18 -1.74
C ARG A 176 -2.41 10.58 -1.76
N VAL A 177 -1.71 10.27 -0.69
CA VAL A 177 -0.32 10.70 -0.50
C VAL A 177 0.57 9.49 -0.28
N LEU A 178 1.71 9.46 -0.99
CA LEU A 178 2.88 8.69 -0.59
C LEU A 178 3.86 9.66 0.07
N SER A 179 4.34 9.35 1.27
CA SER A 179 5.35 10.16 1.97
C SER A 179 6.46 9.29 2.55
N ILE A 180 7.67 9.82 2.52
CA ILE A 180 8.84 9.33 3.24
C ILE A 180 9.32 10.47 4.10
N ASP A 181 9.15 10.35 5.41
CA ASP A 181 9.37 11.44 6.35
C ASP A 181 9.96 10.93 7.67
N LYS A 182 10.47 11.84 8.48
CA LYS A 182 10.83 11.54 9.86
C LYS A 182 9.57 11.11 10.62
N GLY A 183 9.65 9.99 11.33
CA GLY A 183 8.59 9.57 12.23
C GLY A 183 8.30 10.63 13.28
N VAL A 184 7.04 10.71 13.71
CA VAL A 184 6.67 11.60 14.83
C VAL A 184 7.47 11.23 16.09
N ASP A 185 7.68 12.19 16.97
CA ASP A 185 8.45 12.00 18.23
C ASP A 185 7.63 11.20 19.27
N GLN A 186 7.10 10.06 18.83
CA GLN A 186 6.30 9.15 19.66
C GLN A 186 6.75 7.71 19.40
N GLU A 187 7.01 6.97 20.47
CA GLU A 187 7.32 5.53 20.36
C GLU A 187 6.13 4.76 19.76
N PRO A 188 6.37 3.72 18.96
CA PRO A 188 7.68 3.09 18.66
C PRO A 188 8.37 3.65 17.39
N ILE A 189 7.92 4.76 16.82
CA ILE A 189 8.44 5.31 15.54
C ILE A 189 9.35 6.52 15.74
N ALA A 190 9.53 6.98 16.97
CA ALA A 190 10.41 8.09 17.30
C ALA A 190 11.84 7.88 16.77
N GLY A 191 12.40 8.90 16.14
CA GLY A 191 13.75 8.88 15.59
C GLY A 191 13.95 7.99 14.34
N ARG A 192 12.89 7.37 13.82
CA ARG A 192 12.88 6.52 12.62
C ARG A 192 12.32 7.25 11.42
N THR A 193 12.46 6.63 10.25
CA THR A 193 11.82 7.10 9.01
C THR A 193 10.52 6.32 8.80
N THR A 194 9.47 7.03 8.46
CA THR A 194 8.20 6.44 8.04
C THR A 194 8.08 6.50 6.51
N ILE A 195 7.62 5.40 5.92
CA ILE A 195 7.26 5.32 4.51
C ILE A 195 5.78 4.99 4.51
N PHE A 196 4.92 5.97 4.28
CA PHE A 196 3.49 5.75 4.43
C PHE A 196 2.69 6.22 3.23
N CYS A 197 1.57 5.55 3.04
CA CYS A 197 0.46 5.99 2.23
C CYS A 197 -0.62 6.61 3.11
N SER A 198 -1.35 7.57 2.59
CA SER A 198 -2.57 8.04 3.24
C SER A 198 -3.70 8.30 2.25
N LEU A 199 -4.93 8.17 2.77
CA LEU A 199 -6.16 8.73 2.20
C LEU A 199 -6.70 9.74 3.20
N GLN A 200 -6.90 10.98 2.77
CA GLN A 200 -7.27 12.08 3.66
C GLN A 200 -8.45 12.88 3.07
N GLY A 201 -9.34 13.38 3.93
CA GLY A 201 -10.45 14.22 3.55
C GLY A 201 -11.80 13.50 3.53
N THR A 202 -12.66 13.82 2.58
CA THR A 202 -14.01 13.26 2.46
C THR A 202 -13.98 11.86 1.86
N VAL A 203 -13.33 10.91 2.57
CA VAL A 203 -13.23 9.51 2.14
C VAL A 203 -14.61 8.86 2.25
N THR A 204 -15.10 8.29 1.14
CA THR A 204 -16.39 7.61 1.08
C THR A 204 -16.23 6.08 1.18
N ALA A 205 -17.26 5.36 1.64
CA ALA A 205 -17.25 3.91 1.73
C ALA A 205 -16.89 3.20 0.40
N PRO A 206 -17.42 3.60 -0.77
CA PRO A 206 -17.01 3.01 -2.05
C PRO A 206 -15.52 3.25 -2.38
N LEU A 207 -14.98 4.41 -2.03
CA LEU A 207 -13.57 4.70 -2.23
C LEU A 207 -12.70 3.83 -1.29
N LEU A 208 -13.10 3.72 -0.02
CA LEU A 208 -12.40 2.89 0.94
C LEU A 208 -12.31 1.44 0.46
N GLN A 209 -13.40 0.85 0.02
CA GLN A 209 -13.43 -0.53 -0.49
C GLN A 209 -12.45 -0.77 -1.65
N VAL A 210 -12.27 0.25 -2.51
CA VAL A 210 -11.36 0.14 -3.68
C VAL A 210 -9.90 0.32 -3.29
N TYR A 211 -9.58 1.18 -2.32
CA TYR A 211 -8.19 1.52 -1.99
C TYR A 211 -7.67 0.81 -0.74
N ARG A 212 -8.55 0.48 0.18
CA ARG A 212 -8.26 -0.21 1.44
C ARG A 212 -9.22 -1.38 1.65
N PRO A 213 -9.12 -2.42 0.78
CA PRO A 213 -10.02 -3.58 0.86
C PRO A 213 -9.83 -4.42 2.15
N ASP A 214 -8.80 -4.12 2.93
CA ASP A 214 -8.53 -4.68 4.25
C ASP A 214 -9.34 -4.04 5.37
N LEU A 215 -9.97 -2.87 5.12
CA LEU A 215 -10.74 -2.15 6.13
C LEU A 215 -12.24 -2.33 5.93
N ASN A 216 -12.96 -2.35 7.05
CA ASN A 216 -14.42 -2.33 7.03
C ASN A 216 -14.92 -0.90 6.77
N ALA A 217 -15.89 -0.71 5.88
CA ALA A 217 -16.48 0.58 5.57
C ALA A 217 -17.11 1.28 6.79
N HIS A 218 -17.55 0.53 7.79
CA HIS A 218 -18.07 1.08 9.07
C HIS A 218 -17.02 1.84 9.91
N LEU A 219 -15.75 1.81 9.53
CA LEU A 219 -14.73 2.66 10.18
C LEU A 219 -14.93 4.16 9.88
N LEU A 220 -15.79 4.50 8.94
CA LEU A 220 -16.07 5.88 8.53
C LEU A 220 -17.36 6.46 9.11
N ASP A 221 -18.14 5.64 9.85
CA ASP A 221 -19.43 6.03 10.44
C ASP A 221 -19.27 6.79 11.80
#